data_53830eb19343a94bd5ee6b44091629f9
#
_entry.id   53830eb19343a94bd5ee6b44091629f9
#
_cell.length_a   1.000
_cell.length_b   1.000
_cell.length_c   1.000
_cell.angle_alpha   90.00
_cell.angle_beta   90.00
_cell.angle_gamma   90.00
#
_symmetry.space_group_name_H-M   'P 1'
#
loop_
_entity.id
_entity.type
_entity.pdbx_description
1 polymer ?
#
loop_
_entity_poly.entity_id
_entity_poly.type
_entity_poly.pdbx_seq_one_letter_code
_entity_poly.pdbx_strand_id
1 'polypeptide(L)'
;MLQQTWEQRKLSEVVTINPKTELPDEFKYVDLESVVGTNLLGFQVIKKENAPSRAQRLASYGDIFYQTVRPYQRNNYLFENIDKDMVFSTGYAQLRSKLDSYFLLTLVQNDNFVKVVLDNCTGTSYPAINGSELGKITVQIPSSEVEANQIGKVFRGIDKSITLHQEESFLHKYML
;
A
#
# COMPACT_ATOMS: atom_id res chain seq x y z
N MET A 1 10.00 8.90 -32.86
CA MET A 1 9.15 9.10 -31.66
C MET A 1 8.88 7.73 -31.06
N LEU A 2 9.40 7.45 -29.88
CA LEU A 2 8.99 6.26 -29.12
C LEU A 2 7.54 6.51 -28.70
N GLN A 3 6.62 5.75 -29.26
CA GLN A 3 5.22 5.78 -28.86
C GLN A 3 5.18 5.17 -27.44
N GLN A 4 5.02 6.01 -26.43
CA GLN A 4 4.79 5.56 -25.06
C GLN A 4 3.46 4.83 -25.06
N THR A 5 3.50 3.52 -24.95
CA THR A 5 2.31 2.68 -24.94
C THR A 5 2.02 2.26 -23.52
N TRP A 6 0.79 2.44 -23.09
CA TRP A 6 0.25 1.88 -21.86
C TRP A 6 -0.48 0.59 -22.20
N GLU A 7 -0.37 -0.39 -21.32
CA GLU A 7 -0.98 -1.69 -21.51
C GLU A 7 -1.89 -2.06 -20.34
N GLN A 8 -2.89 -2.86 -20.66
CA GLN A 8 -3.78 -3.42 -19.64
C GLN A 8 -3.20 -4.73 -19.10
N ARG A 9 -3.12 -4.85 -17.79
CA ARG A 9 -2.68 -6.06 -17.08
C ARG A 9 -3.59 -6.32 -15.89
N LYS A 10 -3.73 -7.57 -15.49
CA LYS A 10 -4.30 -7.89 -14.17
C LYS A 10 -3.32 -7.47 -13.08
N LEU A 11 -3.82 -7.00 -11.94
CA LEU A 11 -2.95 -6.62 -10.83
C LEU A 11 -2.02 -7.78 -10.41
N SER A 12 -2.51 -9.02 -10.41
CA SER A 12 -1.71 -10.22 -10.11
C SER A 12 -0.55 -10.49 -11.07
N GLU A 13 -0.54 -9.88 -12.25
CA GLU A 13 0.57 -9.99 -13.21
C GLU A 13 1.71 -9.02 -12.88
N VAL A 14 1.40 -7.91 -12.22
CA VAL A 14 2.35 -6.84 -11.89
C VAL A 14 2.79 -6.85 -10.42
N VAL A 15 2.10 -7.61 -9.56
CA VAL A 15 2.47 -7.79 -8.15
C VAL A 15 2.39 -9.26 -7.74
N THR A 16 3.15 -9.64 -6.71
CA THR A 16 2.88 -10.84 -5.93
C THR A 16 2.00 -10.47 -4.74
N ILE A 17 0.82 -11.08 -4.65
CA ILE A 17 -0.14 -10.78 -3.58
C ILE A 17 0.04 -11.76 -2.43
N ASN A 18 0.17 -11.24 -1.21
CA ASN A 18 0.29 -12.00 0.02
C ASN A 18 1.38 -13.08 -0.04
N PRO A 19 2.64 -12.72 -0.33
CA PRO A 19 3.73 -13.68 -0.35
C PRO A 19 3.81 -14.40 1.00
N LYS A 20 4.00 -15.72 0.96
CA LYS A 20 4.15 -16.52 2.17
C LYS A 20 5.51 -16.26 2.80
N THR A 21 5.51 -16.00 4.09
CA THR A 21 6.72 -15.76 4.89
C THR A 21 6.55 -16.41 6.26
N GLU A 22 7.66 -16.82 6.87
CA GLU A 22 7.67 -17.23 8.28
C GLU A 22 7.75 -16.01 9.18
N LEU A 23 6.95 -16.01 10.24
CA LEU A 23 6.97 -14.92 11.21
C LEU A 23 8.09 -15.14 12.23
N PRO A 24 8.81 -14.08 12.60
CA PRO A 24 9.78 -14.12 13.69
C PRO A 24 9.09 -14.38 15.04
N ASP A 25 9.88 -14.76 16.05
CA ASP A 25 9.35 -15.07 17.40
C ASP A 25 8.81 -13.84 18.13
N GLU A 26 9.34 -12.66 17.81
CA GLU A 26 8.85 -11.35 18.27
C GLU A 26 8.82 -10.38 17.10
N PHE A 27 7.79 -9.56 17.02
CA PHE A 27 7.63 -8.61 15.92
C PHE A 27 6.78 -7.40 16.30
N LYS A 28 6.86 -6.36 15.47
CA LYS A 28 6.06 -5.14 15.52
C LYS A 28 4.78 -5.36 14.73
N TYR A 29 3.67 -5.51 15.42
CA TYR A 29 2.37 -5.73 14.79
C TYR A 29 1.68 -4.41 14.42
N VAL A 30 1.19 -4.35 13.20
CA VAL A 30 0.44 -3.21 12.63
C VAL A 30 -0.97 -3.68 12.27
N ASP A 31 -1.97 -3.14 12.95
CA ASP A 31 -3.38 -3.37 12.64
C ASP A 31 -3.95 -2.34 11.67
N LEU A 32 -5.26 -2.45 11.37
CA LEU A 32 -5.91 -1.55 10.40
C LEU A 32 -6.03 -0.09 10.89
N GLU A 33 -5.99 0.14 12.20
CA GLU A 33 -6.13 1.47 12.78
C GLU A 33 -4.79 2.20 12.89
N SER A 34 -3.71 1.44 12.71
CA SER A 34 -2.33 1.96 12.81
C SER A 34 -1.86 2.71 11.56
N VAL A 35 -2.63 2.70 10.47
CA VAL A 35 -2.32 3.44 9.24
C VAL A 35 -3.44 4.42 8.93
N VAL A 36 -3.10 5.67 8.70
CA VAL A 36 -4.04 6.72 8.27
C VAL A 36 -3.48 7.42 7.01
N GLY A 37 -4.25 7.37 5.93
CA GLY A 37 -3.74 7.75 4.62
C GLY A 37 -2.57 6.87 4.22
N THR A 38 -1.40 7.47 4.06
CA THR A 38 -0.15 6.76 3.76
C THR A 38 0.83 6.74 4.94
N ASN A 39 0.38 7.11 6.14
CA ASN A 39 1.24 7.27 7.32
C ASN A 39 1.01 6.15 8.33
N LEU A 40 2.10 5.57 8.80
CA LEU A 40 2.09 4.65 9.93
C LEU A 40 2.10 5.45 11.24
N LEU A 41 1.07 5.29 12.07
CA LEU A 41 0.93 5.99 13.35
C LEU A 41 1.61 5.26 14.50
N GLY A 42 1.73 3.92 14.42
CA GLY A 42 2.33 3.14 15.48
C GLY A 42 2.25 1.63 15.24
N PHE A 43 2.74 0.88 16.20
CA PHE A 43 2.73 -0.58 16.19
C PHE A 43 2.74 -1.10 17.64
N GLN A 44 2.46 -2.39 17.81
CA GLN A 44 2.58 -3.10 19.08
C GLN A 44 3.67 -4.15 18.98
N VAL A 45 4.59 -4.19 19.96
CA VAL A 45 5.58 -5.27 20.05
C VAL A 45 4.92 -6.48 20.70
N ILE A 46 4.85 -7.59 19.99
CA ILE A 46 4.21 -8.81 20.45
C ILE A 46 5.05 -10.04 20.13
N LYS A 47 4.95 -11.06 21.01
CA LYS A 47 5.51 -12.38 20.74
C LYS A 47 4.56 -13.19 19.86
N LYS A 48 5.12 -14.01 18.99
CA LYS A 48 4.37 -14.88 18.05
C LYS A 48 3.33 -15.74 18.78
N GLU A 49 3.64 -16.27 19.95
CA GLU A 49 2.73 -17.08 20.75
C GLU A 49 1.46 -16.34 21.23
N ASN A 50 1.56 -15.00 21.39
CA ASN A 50 0.47 -14.12 21.82
C ASN A 50 -0.14 -13.33 20.66
N ALA A 51 0.30 -13.58 19.43
CA ALA A 51 -0.13 -12.82 18.28
C ALA A 51 -1.58 -13.13 17.88
N PRO A 52 -2.36 -12.12 17.49
CA PRO A 52 -3.67 -12.37 16.94
C PRO A 52 -3.56 -13.16 15.63
N SER A 53 -4.55 -13.99 15.33
CA SER A 53 -4.59 -14.81 14.10
C SER A 53 -4.46 -13.98 12.80
N ARG A 54 -4.75 -12.68 12.87
CA ARG A 54 -4.60 -11.73 11.77
C ARG A 54 -3.16 -11.27 11.52
N ALA A 55 -2.22 -11.49 12.44
CA ALA A 55 -0.82 -11.11 12.27
C ALA A 55 -0.12 -12.10 11.31
N GLN A 56 -0.15 -11.82 10.01
CA GLN A 56 0.30 -12.78 8.99
C GLN A 56 1.18 -12.19 7.89
N ARG A 57 1.29 -10.86 7.77
CA ARG A 57 1.94 -10.20 6.64
C ARG A 57 3.29 -9.62 7.06
N LEU A 58 4.35 -10.45 7.04
CA LEU A 58 5.71 -9.96 7.32
C LEU A 58 6.18 -9.05 6.18
N ALA A 59 6.50 -7.82 6.53
CA ALA A 59 6.90 -6.79 5.59
C ALA A 59 8.30 -7.01 5.02
N SER A 60 8.44 -6.69 3.73
CA SER A 60 9.74 -6.52 3.07
C SER A 60 9.79 -5.13 2.44
N TYR A 61 10.98 -4.56 2.34
CA TYR A 61 11.17 -3.25 1.73
C TYR A 61 10.52 -3.16 0.35
N GLY A 62 9.73 -2.11 0.11
CA GLY A 62 9.00 -1.88 -1.13
C GLY A 62 7.61 -2.55 -1.19
N ASP A 63 7.21 -3.33 -0.18
CA ASP A 63 5.86 -3.88 -0.12
C ASP A 63 4.82 -2.78 0.14
N ILE A 64 3.68 -2.87 -0.53
CA ILE A 64 2.53 -2.01 -0.27
C ILE A 64 1.49 -2.82 0.50
N PHE A 65 1.04 -2.27 1.61
CA PHE A 65 -0.06 -2.81 2.41
C PHE A 65 -1.34 -2.09 2.01
N TYR A 66 -2.12 -2.75 1.15
CA TYR A 66 -3.39 -2.24 0.62
C TYR A 66 -4.54 -2.61 1.55
N GLN A 67 -5.26 -1.62 2.06
CA GLN A 67 -6.42 -1.84 2.95
C GLN A 67 -7.55 -2.52 2.17
N THR A 68 -7.85 -3.78 2.51
CA THR A 68 -8.89 -4.57 1.84
C THR A 68 -10.26 -4.46 2.48
N VAL A 69 -10.33 -4.00 3.72
CA VAL A 69 -11.58 -3.71 4.46
C VAL A 69 -11.82 -2.21 4.43
N ARG A 70 -13.00 -1.78 3.95
CA ARG A 70 -13.33 -0.37 3.71
C ARG A 70 -12.28 0.34 2.82
N PRO A 71 -12.01 -0.17 1.62
CA PRO A 71 -10.94 0.35 0.76
C PRO A 71 -11.13 1.82 0.35
N TYR A 72 -12.34 2.37 0.49
CA TYR A 72 -12.62 3.79 0.28
C TYR A 72 -11.86 4.72 1.24
N GLN A 73 -11.38 4.22 2.37
CA GLN A 73 -10.58 5.00 3.33
C GLN A 73 -9.16 5.26 2.81
N ARG A 74 -8.68 4.44 1.87
CA ARG A 74 -7.34 4.56 1.25
C ARG A 74 -6.18 4.61 2.24
N ASN A 75 -6.29 3.89 3.34
CA ASN A 75 -5.21 3.75 4.32
C ASN A 75 -4.23 2.68 3.82
N ASN A 76 -3.44 3.04 2.81
CA ASN A 76 -2.48 2.15 2.15
C ASN A 76 -1.06 2.59 2.48
N TYR A 77 -0.22 1.67 2.91
CA TYR A 77 1.12 1.98 3.40
C TYR A 77 2.20 1.36 2.53
N LEU A 78 3.15 2.17 2.08
CA LEU A 78 4.37 1.70 1.43
C LEU A 78 5.45 1.48 2.49
N PHE A 79 5.91 0.24 2.62
CA PHE A 79 6.93 -0.12 3.59
C PHE A 79 8.33 0.18 3.06
N GLU A 80 8.92 1.26 3.53
CA GLU A 80 10.29 1.68 3.21
C GLU A 80 11.14 1.80 4.48
N ASN A 81 10.70 1.19 5.57
CA ASN A 81 11.45 1.19 6.81
C ASN A 81 12.56 0.14 6.77
N ILE A 82 13.72 0.49 7.31
CA ILE A 82 14.86 -0.43 7.49
C ILE A 82 14.61 -1.37 8.69
N ASP A 83 13.68 -1.00 9.57
CA ASP A 83 13.27 -1.83 10.68
C ASP A 83 12.71 -3.17 10.16
N LYS A 84 13.38 -4.25 10.53
CA LYS A 84 12.93 -5.60 10.24
C LYS A 84 11.78 -5.98 11.20
N ASP A 85 11.10 -7.07 10.87
CA ASP A 85 10.16 -7.73 11.74
C ASP A 85 8.86 -6.93 12.01
N MET A 86 8.39 -6.17 11.01
CA MET A 86 7.05 -5.61 11.04
C MET A 86 6.06 -6.57 10.37
N VAL A 87 4.98 -6.86 11.07
CA VAL A 87 3.92 -7.77 10.62
C VAL A 87 2.59 -7.05 10.57
N PHE A 88 2.00 -7.00 9.39
CA PHE A 88 0.71 -6.35 9.18
C PHE A 88 -0.44 -7.35 9.29
N SER A 89 -1.60 -6.80 9.68
CA SER A 89 -2.86 -7.54 9.76
C SER A 89 -3.31 -8.07 8.39
N THR A 90 -4.03 -9.19 8.37
CA THR A 90 -4.72 -9.72 7.18
C THR A 90 -5.82 -8.81 6.63
N GLY A 91 -6.17 -7.73 7.32
CA GLY A 91 -7.00 -6.65 6.79
C GLY A 91 -6.31 -5.86 5.68
N TYR A 92 -5.01 -6.06 5.48
CA TYR A 92 -4.25 -5.62 4.32
C TYR A 92 -3.95 -6.76 3.36
N ALA A 93 -4.04 -6.50 2.06
CA ALA A 93 -3.34 -7.28 1.06
C ALA A 93 -1.91 -6.75 0.96
N GLN A 94 -0.92 -7.62 1.10
CA GLN A 94 0.49 -7.30 0.88
C GLN A 94 0.80 -7.42 -0.60
N LEU A 95 1.16 -6.31 -1.23
CA LEU A 95 1.45 -6.23 -2.66
C LEU A 95 2.96 -6.03 -2.84
N ARG A 96 3.65 -7.05 -3.29
CA ARG A 96 5.07 -6.97 -3.66
C ARG A 96 5.19 -6.65 -5.13
N SER A 97 5.59 -5.42 -5.43
CA SER A 97 5.64 -4.91 -6.79
C SER A 97 6.75 -5.54 -7.63
N LYS A 98 6.47 -5.74 -8.92
CA LYS A 98 7.45 -6.01 -9.97
C LYS A 98 7.86 -4.72 -10.70
N LEU A 99 7.19 -3.61 -10.40
CA LEU A 99 7.45 -2.26 -10.91
C LEU A 99 7.95 -1.37 -9.78
N ASP A 100 8.19 -0.09 -10.06
CA ASP A 100 8.44 0.89 -9.00
C ASP A 100 7.32 0.90 -7.98
N SER A 101 7.67 0.76 -6.69
CA SER A 101 6.68 0.64 -5.61
C SER A 101 5.90 1.93 -5.40
N TYR A 102 6.51 3.10 -5.65
CA TYR A 102 5.80 4.36 -5.51
C TYR A 102 4.82 4.60 -6.67
N PHE A 103 5.19 4.19 -7.89
CA PHE A 103 4.26 4.15 -9.01
C PHE A 103 3.05 3.28 -8.67
N LEU A 104 3.28 2.07 -8.14
CA LEU A 104 2.19 1.18 -7.76
C LEU A 104 1.32 1.78 -6.64
N LEU A 105 1.93 2.41 -5.62
CA LEU A 105 1.16 3.11 -4.58
C LEU A 105 0.24 4.17 -5.19
N THR A 106 0.77 5.01 -6.08
CA THR A 106 -0.01 6.04 -6.78
C THR A 106 -1.16 5.44 -7.58
N LEU A 107 -0.91 4.32 -8.25
CA LEU A 107 -1.92 3.62 -9.05
C LEU A 107 -3.07 3.12 -8.16
N VAL A 108 -2.78 2.45 -7.03
CA VAL A 108 -3.82 1.90 -6.15
C VAL A 108 -4.53 2.97 -5.30
N GLN A 109 -3.99 4.18 -5.22
CA GLN A 109 -4.63 5.34 -4.59
C GLN A 109 -5.55 6.11 -5.54
N ASN A 110 -5.51 5.82 -6.83
CA ASN A 110 -6.29 6.52 -7.85
C ASN A 110 -7.80 6.27 -7.68
N ASP A 111 -8.61 7.30 -7.94
CA ASP A 111 -10.08 7.24 -7.82
C ASP A 111 -10.72 6.14 -8.66
N ASN A 112 -10.23 5.96 -9.90
CA ASN A 112 -10.75 4.93 -10.80
C ASN A 112 -10.45 3.53 -10.26
N PHE A 113 -9.24 3.30 -9.72
CA PHE A 113 -8.89 2.02 -9.12
C PHE A 113 -9.77 1.73 -7.90
N VAL A 114 -9.91 2.69 -6.99
CA VAL A 114 -10.75 2.54 -5.79
C VAL A 114 -12.21 2.26 -6.16
N LYS A 115 -12.75 2.95 -7.18
CA LYS A 115 -14.10 2.69 -7.68
C LYS A 115 -14.26 1.24 -8.16
N VAL A 116 -13.33 0.75 -8.98
CA VAL A 116 -13.36 -0.64 -9.47
C VAL A 116 -13.25 -1.63 -8.32
N VAL A 117 -12.41 -1.35 -7.32
CA VAL A 117 -12.32 -2.18 -6.11
C VAL A 117 -13.66 -2.23 -5.38
N LEU A 118 -14.31 -1.08 -5.16
CA LEU A 118 -15.60 -1.00 -4.47
C LEU A 118 -16.71 -1.76 -5.22
N ASP A 119 -16.72 -1.70 -6.55
CA ASP A 119 -17.66 -2.44 -7.39
C ASP A 119 -17.48 -3.97 -7.28
N ASN A 120 -16.32 -4.42 -6.83
CA ASN A 120 -15.98 -5.85 -6.61
C ASN A 120 -15.95 -6.26 -5.12
N CYS A 121 -16.29 -5.35 -4.21
CA CYS A 121 -16.38 -5.66 -2.79
C CYS A 121 -17.64 -6.47 -2.46
N THR A 122 -17.54 -7.27 -1.41
CA THR A 122 -18.69 -7.89 -0.74
C THR A 122 -19.02 -7.14 0.56
N GLY A 123 -20.31 -7.18 0.97
CA GLY A 123 -20.79 -6.48 2.16
C GLY A 123 -21.16 -5.02 1.89
N THR A 124 -22.28 -4.57 2.48
CA THR A 124 -22.80 -3.21 2.29
C THR A 124 -22.27 -2.23 3.32
N SER A 125 -22.32 -2.57 4.60
CA SER A 125 -21.87 -1.69 5.70
C SER A 125 -20.34 -1.74 5.89
N TYR A 126 -19.72 -2.87 5.59
CA TYR A 126 -18.29 -3.09 5.69
C TYR A 126 -17.77 -3.72 4.38
N PRO A 127 -17.67 -2.92 3.30
CA PRO A 127 -17.21 -3.47 2.04
C PRO A 127 -15.78 -4.01 2.19
N ALA A 128 -15.58 -5.22 1.68
CA ALA A 128 -14.27 -5.87 1.70
C ALA A 128 -14.00 -6.63 0.40
N ILE A 129 -12.74 -6.68 0.01
CA ILE A 129 -12.25 -7.44 -1.13
C ILE A 129 -11.17 -8.41 -0.66
N ASN A 130 -11.18 -9.65 -1.14
CA ASN A 130 -10.09 -10.58 -0.87
C ASN A 130 -8.94 -10.43 -1.88
N GLY A 131 -7.77 -11.00 -1.56
CA GLY A 131 -6.58 -10.88 -2.42
C GLY A 131 -6.76 -11.50 -3.80
N SER A 132 -7.57 -12.57 -3.93
CA SER A 132 -7.84 -13.22 -5.22
C SER A 132 -8.66 -12.30 -6.13
N GLU A 133 -9.73 -11.70 -5.62
CA GLU A 133 -10.56 -10.76 -6.40
C GLU A 133 -9.79 -9.46 -6.69
N LEU A 134 -9.02 -8.95 -5.73
CA LEU A 134 -8.14 -7.80 -5.94
C LEU A 134 -7.16 -8.06 -7.09
N GLY A 135 -6.58 -9.27 -7.15
CA GLY A 135 -5.64 -9.65 -8.20
C GLY A 135 -6.23 -9.72 -9.61
N LYS A 136 -7.55 -9.87 -9.75
CA LYS A 136 -8.25 -9.90 -11.03
C LYS A 136 -8.51 -8.51 -11.61
N ILE A 137 -8.42 -7.47 -10.80
CA ILE A 137 -8.65 -6.09 -11.25
C ILE A 137 -7.64 -5.72 -12.32
N THR A 138 -8.15 -5.17 -13.41
CA THR A 138 -7.34 -4.69 -14.53
C THR A 138 -6.80 -3.30 -14.22
N VAL A 139 -5.51 -3.12 -14.43
CA VAL A 139 -4.79 -1.87 -14.26
C VAL A 139 -4.14 -1.44 -15.56
N GLN A 140 -3.94 -0.14 -15.73
CA GLN A 140 -3.18 0.44 -16.82
C GLN A 140 -1.77 0.72 -16.34
N ILE A 141 -0.77 0.19 -17.03
CA ILE A 141 0.63 0.39 -16.69
C ILE A 141 1.43 0.82 -17.93
N PRO A 142 2.52 1.57 -17.76
CA PRO A 142 3.46 1.80 -18.86
C PRO A 142 4.09 0.48 -19.29
N SER A 143 4.27 0.29 -20.60
CA SER A 143 5.02 -0.87 -21.12
C SER A 143 6.52 -0.80 -20.82
N SER A 144 7.01 0.35 -20.37
CA SER A 144 8.40 0.59 -20.00
C SER A 144 8.57 0.73 -18.48
N GLU A 145 9.43 -0.11 -17.89
CA GLU A 145 9.81 0.04 -16.48
C GLU A 145 10.47 1.39 -16.19
N VAL A 146 11.21 1.94 -17.15
CA VAL A 146 11.85 3.26 -17.02
C VAL A 146 10.79 4.35 -16.86
N GLU A 147 9.71 4.27 -17.61
CA GLU A 147 8.59 5.22 -17.49
C GLU A 147 7.89 5.07 -16.14
N ALA A 148 7.59 3.85 -15.69
CA ALA A 148 7.02 3.60 -14.37
C ALA A 148 7.88 4.18 -13.25
N ASN A 149 9.21 3.99 -13.33
CA ASN A 149 10.18 4.54 -12.37
C ASN A 149 10.20 6.08 -12.39
N GLN A 150 10.11 6.69 -13.57
CA GLN A 150 10.07 8.16 -13.69
C GLN A 150 8.80 8.73 -13.10
N ILE A 151 7.65 8.10 -13.38
CA ILE A 151 6.36 8.50 -12.81
C ILE A 151 6.40 8.38 -11.29
N GLY A 152 6.87 7.26 -10.75
CA GLY A 152 7.02 7.05 -9.30
C GLY A 152 7.87 8.13 -8.64
N LYS A 153 9.01 8.49 -9.25
CA LYS A 153 9.89 9.56 -8.75
C LYS A 153 9.19 10.93 -8.75
N VAL A 154 8.44 11.25 -9.80
CA VAL A 154 7.71 12.53 -9.89
C VAL A 154 6.66 12.64 -8.79
N PHE A 155 5.81 11.63 -8.61
CA PHE A 155 4.79 11.64 -7.57
C PHE A 155 5.38 11.66 -6.17
N ARG A 156 6.45 10.87 -5.92
CA ARG A 156 7.20 10.93 -4.65
C ARG A 156 7.73 12.34 -4.37
N GLY A 157 8.26 13.01 -5.37
CA GLY A 157 8.74 14.39 -5.24
C GLY A 157 7.63 15.37 -4.90
N ILE A 158 6.47 15.24 -5.54
CA ILE A 158 5.28 16.07 -5.28
C ILE A 158 4.78 15.85 -3.85
N ASP A 159 4.58 14.60 -3.43
CA ASP A 159 4.07 14.28 -2.09
C ASP A 159 5.01 14.76 -1.00
N LYS A 160 6.34 14.61 -1.21
CA LYS A 160 7.34 15.16 -0.29
C LYS A 160 7.25 16.68 -0.19
N SER A 161 7.06 17.38 -1.29
CA SER A 161 6.93 18.84 -1.31
C SER A 161 5.66 19.29 -0.60
N ILE A 162 4.54 18.59 -0.78
CA ILE A 162 3.28 18.85 -0.09
C ILE A 162 3.47 18.67 1.43
N THR A 163 4.09 17.58 1.86
CA THR A 163 4.34 17.32 3.28
C THR A 163 5.18 18.41 3.92
N LEU A 164 6.30 18.79 3.30
CA LEU A 164 7.17 19.85 3.79
C LEU A 164 6.43 21.19 3.91
N HIS A 165 5.63 21.54 2.93
CA HIS A 165 4.85 22.79 2.97
C HIS A 165 3.78 22.78 4.07
N GLN A 166 3.17 21.63 4.33
CA GLN A 166 2.21 21.47 5.43
C GLN A 166 2.91 21.62 6.80
N GLU A 167 4.08 21.03 6.97
CA GLU A 167 4.89 21.16 8.19
C GLU A 167 5.32 22.61 8.44
N GLU A 168 5.82 23.31 7.41
CA GLU A 168 6.17 24.74 7.49
C GLU A 168 4.97 25.60 7.86
N SER A 169 3.82 25.37 7.24
CA SER A 169 2.58 26.07 7.53
C SER A 169 2.10 25.85 8.97
N PHE A 170 2.24 24.62 9.47
CA PHE A 170 1.91 24.27 10.85
C PHE A 170 2.84 25.01 11.83
N LEU A 171 4.16 24.95 11.61
CA LEU A 171 5.14 25.64 12.45
C LEU A 171 4.90 27.15 12.48
N HIS A 172 4.62 27.76 11.34
CA HIS A 172 4.33 29.21 11.25
C HIS A 172 3.08 29.59 12.05
N LYS A 173 2.04 28.74 12.05
CA LYS A 173 0.79 29.00 12.77
C LYS A 173 0.92 28.88 14.29
N TYR A 174 1.82 28.02 14.79
CA TYR A 174 1.94 27.74 16.23
C TYR A 174 3.20 28.28 16.89
N MET A 175 4.13 28.91 16.14
CA MET A 175 5.33 29.55 16.67
C MET A 175 5.26 31.07 16.65
N LEU A 176 4.16 31.68 16.21
CA LEU A 176 3.80 33.10 16.36
C LEU A 176 2.69 33.24 17.40
#